data_c0112b8da674ff07cefeb5319bb49b76
#
_entry.id   c0112b8da674ff07cefeb5319bb49b76
#
_cell.length_a   1.000
_cell.length_b   1.000
_cell.length_c   1.000
_cell.angle_alpha   90.00
_cell.angle_beta   90.00
_cell.angle_gamma   90.00
#
_symmetry.space_group_name_H-M   'P 1'
#
loop_
_entity.id
_entity.type
_entity.pdbx_description
1 polymer ?
#
loop_
_entity_poly.entity_id
_entity_poly.type
_entity_poly.pdbx_seq_one_letter_code
_entity_poly.pdbx_strand_id
1 'polypeptide(L)'
;FLLGISLSQSEENALYYYVAFVLTILIFYNFIGKTTHRFFSGLGHTLAAAGVGIVAFYGLNELLYRLTSVALGNQLNLNDITISAQIHDAPRPTLLIVIFIAPFVEEVLFRGYVFGMLRGHSRILAWGVSCVLFAFLHVWQLAAGSWSLWTVVLLVQYLVPGLVLAWTYDRCGSLWGPILLHMAVNALSVWLN
;
A
#
# COMPACT_ATOMS: atom_id res chain seq x y z
N PHE A 1 13.83 -25.46 -6.66
CA PHE A 1 14.67 -26.48 -7.37
C PHE A 1 14.09 -27.91 -7.34
N LEU A 2 12.85 -28.12 -6.85
CA LEU A 2 12.30 -29.49 -6.75
C LEU A 2 11.54 -29.99 -8.00
N LEU A 3 11.26 -29.16 -9.00
CA LEU A 3 10.50 -29.55 -10.21
C LEU A 3 11.09 -29.08 -11.54
N GLY A 4 12.30 -28.49 -11.58
CA GLY A 4 12.92 -28.05 -12.84
C GLY A 4 12.16 -26.95 -13.60
N ILE A 5 11.21 -26.28 -12.95
CA ILE A 5 10.41 -25.18 -13.51
C ILE A 5 11.16 -23.88 -13.21
N SER A 6 11.66 -23.21 -14.23
CA SER A 6 12.16 -21.85 -14.14
C SER A 6 11.00 -20.89 -14.35
N LEU A 7 10.54 -20.23 -13.28
CA LEU A 7 9.54 -19.16 -13.37
C LEU A 7 10.20 -17.87 -13.83
N SER A 8 9.48 -17.07 -14.61
CA SER A 8 9.86 -15.69 -14.89
C SER A 8 9.69 -14.83 -13.62
N GLN A 9 10.35 -13.67 -13.57
CA GLN A 9 10.23 -12.73 -12.44
C GLN A 9 8.77 -12.32 -12.18
N SER A 10 7.97 -12.16 -13.24
CA SER A 10 6.55 -11.82 -13.15
C SER A 10 5.72 -12.96 -12.54
N GLU A 11 6.04 -14.22 -12.91
CA GLU A 11 5.37 -15.40 -12.35
C GLU A 11 5.73 -15.62 -10.88
N GLU A 12 7.00 -15.46 -10.50
CA GLU A 12 7.44 -15.52 -9.10
C GLU A 12 6.73 -14.47 -8.25
N ASN A 13 6.64 -13.23 -8.73
CA ASN A 13 5.94 -12.15 -8.05
C ASN A 13 4.43 -12.44 -7.93
N ALA A 14 3.82 -12.95 -9.00
CA ALA A 14 2.41 -13.33 -8.98
C ALA A 14 2.14 -14.45 -7.96
N LEU A 15 2.97 -15.49 -7.95
CA LEU A 15 2.86 -16.59 -6.98
C LEU A 15 2.99 -16.07 -5.54
N TYR A 16 3.97 -15.20 -5.28
CA TYR A 16 4.15 -14.59 -3.96
C TYR A 16 2.89 -13.87 -3.48
N TYR A 17 2.31 -13.00 -4.32
CA TYR A 17 1.13 -12.23 -3.93
C TYR A 17 -0.12 -13.10 -3.80
N TYR A 18 -0.32 -14.12 -4.62
CA TYR A 18 -1.45 -15.06 -4.49
C TYR A 18 -1.36 -15.87 -3.19
N VAL A 19 -0.16 -16.38 -2.86
CA VAL A 19 0.06 -17.10 -1.61
C VAL A 19 -0.14 -16.16 -0.41
N ALA A 20 0.41 -14.95 -0.45
CA ALA A 20 0.23 -13.96 0.60
C ALA A 20 -1.25 -13.60 0.79
N PHE A 21 -2.02 -13.46 -0.29
CA PHE A 21 -3.45 -13.17 -0.24
C PHE A 21 -4.24 -14.31 0.44
N VAL A 22 -4.00 -15.56 0.01
CA VAL A 22 -4.66 -16.72 0.61
C VAL A 22 -4.32 -16.84 2.09
N LEU A 23 -3.05 -16.73 2.45
CA LEU A 23 -2.61 -16.78 3.85
C LEU A 23 -3.22 -15.63 4.67
N THR A 24 -3.28 -14.43 4.12
CA THR A 24 -3.90 -13.27 4.78
C THR A 24 -5.39 -13.54 5.08
N ILE A 25 -6.14 -14.08 4.12
CA ILE A 25 -7.55 -14.45 4.35
C ILE A 25 -7.66 -15.53 5.43
N LEU A 26 -6.87 -16.60 5.36
CA LEU A 26 -6.94 -17.71 6.31
C LEU A 26 -6.58 -17.26 7.73
N ILE A 27 -5.50 -16.51 7.90
CA ILE A 27 -5.01 -16.07 9.22
C ILE A 27 -5.95 -15.02 9.83
N PHE A 28 -6.44 -14.08 9.03
CA PHE A 28 -7.22 -12.93 9.51
C PHE A 28 -8.74 -13.07 9.26
N TYR A 29 -9.24 -14.27 8.92
CA TYR A 29 -10.63 -14.51 8.55
C TYR A 29 -11.66 -13.87 9.51
N ASN A 30 -11.53 -14.14 10.80
CA ASN A 30 -12.44 -13.59 11.81
C ASN A 30 -12.37 -12.06 11.93
N PHE A 31 -11.18 -11.49 11.76
CA PHE A 31 -10.97 -10.05 11.80
C PHE A 31 -11.57 -9.39 10.55
N ILE A 32 -11.33 -9.97 9.37
CA ILE A 32 -11.91 -9.49 8.11
C ILE A 32 -13.45 -9.52 8.19
N GLY A 33 -14.04 -10.60 8.71
CA GLY A 33 -15.48 -10.68 8.92
C GLY A 33 -16.04 -9.56 9.82
N LYS A 34 -15.37 -9.27 10.95
CA LYS A 34 -15.77 -8.18 11.85
C LYS A 34 -15.68 -6.81 11.19
N THR A 35 -14.61 -6.55 10.45
CA THR A 35 -14.42 -5.26 9.78
C THR A 35 -15.37 -5.08 8.60
N THR A 36 -15.76 -6.18 7.93
CA THR A 36 -16.78 -6.17 6.86
C THR A 36 -18.15 -5.81 7.43
N HIS A 37 -18.52 -6.37 8.57
CA HIS A 37 -19.76 -5.97 9.23
C HIS A 37 -19.78 -4.48 9.60
N ARG A 38 -18.66 -3.94 10.13
CA ARG A 38 -18.51 -2.51 10.42
C ARG A 38 -18.61 -1.64 9.16
N PHE A 39 -18.09 -2.12 8.04
CA PHE A 39 -18.18 -1.44 6.74
C PHE A 39 -19.64 -1.23 6.35
N PHE A 40 -20.45 -2.28 6.35
CA PHE A 40 -21.85 -2.19 5.96
C PHE A 40 -22.69 -1.38 6.94
N SER A 41 -22.40 -1.44 8.24
CA SER A 41 -23.12 -0.62 9.25
C SER A 41 -22.74 0.86 9.20
N GLY A 42 -21.55 1.21 8.65
CA GLY A 42 -21.05 2.58 8.54
C GLY A 42 -20.67 2.98 7.11
N LEU A 43 -21.38 2.46 6.10
CA LEU A 43 -21.01 2.60 4.68
C LEU A 43 -20.77 4.05 4.26
N GLY A 44 -21.72 4.95 4.54
CA GLY A 44 -21.60 6.37 4.16
C GLY A 44 -20.40 7.04 4.80
N HIS A 45 -20.15 6.77 6.09
CA HIS A 45 -18.98 7.29 6.79
C HIS A 45 -17.66 6.76 6.22
N THR A 46 -17.61 5.47 5.90
CA THR A 46 -16.43 4.84 5.30
C THR A 46 -16.13 5.38 3.91
N LEU A 47 -17.15 5.53 3.06
CA LEU A 47 -16.99 6.10 1.72
C LEU A 47 -16.59 7.58 1.77
N ALA A 48 -17.17 8.36 2.71
CA ALA A 48 -16.77 9.75 2.91
C ALA A 48 -15.30 9.86 3.37
N ALA A 49 -14.86 9.02 4.31
CA ALA A 49 -13.47 9.00 4.76
C ALA A 49 -12.52 8.60 3.62
N ALA A 50 -12.88 7.60 2.80
CA ALA A 50 -12.09 7.21 1.63
C ALA A 50 -12.03 8.34 0.59
N GLY A 51 -13.15 9.04 0.31
CA GLY A 51 -13.19 10.17 -0.61
C GLY A 51 -12.31 11.34 -0.16
N VAL A 52 -12.37 11.72 1.12
CA VAL A 52 -11.43 12.71 1.70
C VAL A 52 -9.99 12.22 1.60
N GLY A 53 -9.76 10.93 1.85
CA GLY A 53 -8.45 10.29 1.71
C GLY A 53 -7.88 10.40 0.29
N ILE A 54 -8.68 10.21 -0.75
CA ILE A 54 -8.25 10.38 -2.15
C ILE A 54 -7.76 11.82 -2.39
N VAL A 55 -8.55 12.81 -1.98
CA VAL A 55 -8.17 14.23 -2.15
C VAL A 55 -6.89 14.54 -1.38
N ALA A 56 -6.78 14.08 -0.13
CA ALA A 56 -5.60 14.26 0.70
C ALA A 56 -4.37 13.57 0.10
N PHE A 57 -4.54 12.34 -0.41
CA PHE A 57 -3.47 11.57 -1.05
C PHE A 57 -2.86 12.34 -2.22
N TYR A 58 -3.68 12.75 -3.19
CA TYR A 58 -3.17 13.47 -4.37
C TYR A 58 -2.63 14.85 -4.02
N GLY A 59 -3.31 15.60 -3.15
CA GLY A 59 -2.84 16.91 -2.74
C GLY A 59 -1.50 16.89 -2.00
N LEU A 60 -1.33 15.98 -1.06
CA LEU A 60 -0.08 15.83 -0.30
C LEU A 60 1.06 15.25 -1.15
N ASN A 61 0.77 14.27 -2.00
CA ASN A 61 1.78 13.71 -2.91
C ASN A 61 2.26 14.74 -3.93
N GLU A 62 1.37 15.51 -4.52
CA GLU A 62 1.74 16.58 -5.46
C GLU A 62 2.59 17.65 -4.76
N LEU A 63 2.20 18.07 -3.55
CA LEU A 63 2.99 19.02 -2.77
C LEU A 63 4.40 18.48 -2.49
N LEU A 64 4.49 17.22 -2.03
CA LEU A 64 5.77 16.60 -1.70
C LEU A 64 6.63 16.39 -2.95
N TYR A 65 6.04 15.97 -4.07
CA TYR A 65 6.74 15.85 -5.35
C TYR A 65 7.35 17.17 -5.80
N ARG A 66 6.59 18.28 -5.73
CA ARG A 66 7.10 19.60 -6.07
C ARG A 66 8.25 20.03 -5.17
N LEU A 67 8.13 19.80 -3.86
CA LEU A 67 9.21 20.15 -2.90
C LEU A 67 10.47 19.32 -3.15
N THR A 68 10.34 18.03 -3.42
CA THR A 68 11.50 17.16 -3.66
C THR A 68 12.11 17.36 -5.05
N SER A 69 11.33 17.66 -6.08
CA SER A 69 11.83 17.92 -7.44
C SER A 69 12.66 19.23 -7.53
N VAL A 70 12.29 20.23 -6.76
CA VAL A 70 13.11 21.47 -6.65
C VAL A 70 14.47 21.19 -6.01
N ALA A 71 14.53 20.29 -5.03
CA ALA A 71 15.75 19.99 -4.28
C ALA A 71 16.67 18.98 -5.01
N LEU A 72 16.12 18.02 -5.74
CA LEU A 72 16.84 16.83 -6.23
C LEU A 72 16.72 16.61 -7.74
N GLY A 73 15.97 17.44 -8.45
CA GLY A 73 15.63 17.23 -9.86
C GLY A 73 14.55 16.14 -10.04
N ASN A 74 14.11 15.97 -11.29
CA ASN A 74 13.10 14.97 -11.64
C ASN A 74 13.77 13.59 -11.72
N GLN A 75 13.64 12.80 -10.66
CA GLN A 75 14.07 11.41 -10.66
C GLN A 75 12.85 10.49 -10.67
N LEU A 76 12.95 9.43 -11.45
CA LEU A 76 11.88 8.45 -11.58
C LEU A 76 11.82 7.54 -10.34
N ASN A 77 10.61 7.26 -9.90
CA ASN A 77 10.37 6.30 -8.82
C ASN A 77 10.61 4.86 -9.34
N LEU A 78 11.54 4.14 -8.73
CA LEU A 78 11.88 2.78 -9.16
C LEU A 78 10.72 1.79 -9.00
N ASN A 79 9.85 1.99 -8.01
CA ASN A 79 8.66 1.16 -7.87
C ASN A 79 7.73 1.33 -9.08
N ASP A 80 7.52 2.57 -9.54
CA ASP A 80 6.68 2.86 -10.71
C ASP A 80 7.29 2.29 -11.99
N ILE A 81 8.61 2.38 -12.15
CA ILE A 81 9.34 1.76 -13.27
C ILE A 81 9.17 0.24 -13.26
N THR A 82 9.33 -0.39 -12.09
CA THR A 82 9.20 -1.84 -11.93
C THR A 82 7.77 -2.30 -12.25
N ILE A 83 6.76 -1.61 -11.74
CA ILE A 83 5.35 -1.90 -12.02
C ILE A 83 5.05 -1.74 -13.51
N SER A 84 5.53 -0.66 -14.14
CA SER A 84 5.34 -0.41 -15.57
C SER A 84 5.97 -1.51 -16.44
N ALA A 85 7.18 -1.97 -16.10
CA ALA A 85 7.82 -3.08 -16.77
C ALA A 85 7.04 -4.40 -16.60
N GLN A 86 6.54 -4.69 -15.40
CA GLN A 86 5.72 -5.88 -15.13
C GLN A 86 4.35 -5.82 -15.85
N ILE A 87 3.74 -4.64 -15.96
CA ILE A 87 2.51 -4.47 -16.75
C ILE A 87 2.77 -4.77 -18.22
N HIS A 88 3.90 -4.35 -18.77
CA HIS A 88 4.27 -4.63 -20.14
C HIS A 88 4.48 -6.14 -20.38
N ASP A 89 5.14 -6.83 -19.45
CA ASP A 89 5.46 -8.25 -19.54
C ASP A 89 4.23 -9.16 -19.31
N ALA A 90 3.47 -8.90 -18.25
CA ALA A 90 2.33 -9.71 -17.83
C ALA A 90 1.16 -8.82 -17.36
N PRO A 91 0.42 -8.16 -18.28
CA PRO A 91 -0.53 -7.10 -17.92
C PRO A 91 -1.66 -7.56 -17.00
N ARG A 92 -2.31 -8.68 -17.30
CA ARG A 92 -3.47 -9.15 -16.52
C ARG A 92 -3.14 -9.50 -15.08
N PRO A 93 -2.15 -10.37 -14.78
CA PRO A 93 -1.81 -10.70 -13.40
C PRO A 93 -1.25 -9.48 -12.65
N THR A 94 -0.44 -8.64 -13.28
CA THR A 94 0.12 -7.45 -12.64
C THR A 94 -0.97 -6.46 -12.25
N LEU A 95 -1.92 -6.15 -13.14
CA LEU A 95 -3.04 -5.27 -12.82
C LEU A 95 -3.90 -5.81 -11.69
N LEU A 96 -4.20 -7.12 -11.68
CA LEU A 96 -4.94 -7.75 -10.60
C LEU A 96 -4.20 -7.62 -9.26
N ILE A 97 -2.90 -7.84 -9.28
CA ILE A 97 -2.08 -7.73 -8.07
C ILE A 97 -2.00 -6.30 -7.59
N VAL A 98 -1.58 -5.37 -8.44
CA VAL A 98 -1.33 -3.98 -8.05
C VAL A 98 -2.61 -3.26 -7.61
N ILE A 99 -3.74 -3.50 -8.29
CA ILE A 99 -4.98 -2.80 -7.99
C ILE A 99 -5.77 -3.46 -6.84
N PHE A 100 -5.74 -4.79 -6.70
CA PHE A 100 -6.62 -5.47 -5.76
C PHE A 100 -5.89 -6.26 -4.68
N ILE A 101 -4.97 -7.14 -5.06
CA ILE A 101 -4.37 -8.11 -4.14
C ILE A 101 -3.38 -7.45 -3.20
N ALA A 102 -2.42 -6.69 -3.71
CA ALA A 102 -1.43 -6.00 -2.90
C ALA A 102 -2.07 -5.01 -1.91
N PRO A 103 -2.97 -4.09 -2.33
CA PRO A 103 -3.67 -3.21 -1.39
C PRO A 103 -4.42 -3.96 -0.28
N PHE A 104 -5.09 -5.07 -0.62
CA PHE A 104 -5.79 -5.85 0.37
C PHE A 104 -4.84 -6.46 1.41
N VAL A 105 -3.77 -7.14 0.96
CA VAL A 105 -2.78 -7.76 1.83
C VAL A 105 -2.10 -6.72 2.71
N GLU A 106 -1.67 -5.63 2.12
CA GLU A 106 -0.95 -4.56 2.80
C GLU A 106 -1.81 -3.87 3.87
N GLU A 107 -3.06 -3.54 3.56
CA GLU A 107 -3.94 -2.91 4.54
C GLU A 107 -4.31 -3.85 5.68
N VAL A 108 -4.51 -5.15 5.42
CA VAL A 108 -4.73 -6.13 6.50
C VAL A 108 -3.50 -6.22 7.40
N LEU A 109 -2.29 -6.24 6.85
CA LEU A 109 -1.05 -6.33 7.63
C LEU A 109 -0.76 -5.03 8.39
N PHE A 110 -0.74 -3.89 7.70
CA PHE A 110 -0.29 -2.63 8.32
C PHE A 110 -1.38 -1.97 9.16
N ARG A 111 -2.63 -1.94 8.71
CA ARG A 111 -3.74 -1.29 9.45
C ARG A 111 -4.50 -2.27 10.32
N GLY A 112 -4.75 -3.45 9.81
CA GLY A 112 -5.41 -4.49 10.59
C GLY A 112 -4.55 -4.99 11.74
N TYR A 113 -3.37 -5.50 11.44
CA TYR A 113 -2.52 -6.15 12.42
C TYR A 113 -1.62 -5.17 13.16
N VAL A 114 -0.68 -4.50 12.46
CA VAL A 114 0.33 -3.64 13.14
C VAL A 114 -0.34 -2.47 13.87
N PHE A 115 -1.14 -1.68 13.17
CA PHE A 115 -1.84 -0.55 13.77
C PHE A 115 -2.81 -1.01 14.85
N GLY A 116 -3.62 -2.05 14.57
CA GLY A 116 -4.59 -2.58 15.52
C GLY A 116 -3.97 -3.08 16.82
N MET A 117 -2.83 -3.78 16.74
CA MET A 117 -2.08 -4.29 17.90
C MET A 117 -1.49 -3.14 18.74
N LEU A 118 -0.91 -2.13 18.09
CA LEU A 118 -0.25 -1.02 18.78
C LEU A 118 -1.22 0.03 19.32
N ARG A 119 -2.40 0.19 18.71
CA ARG A 119 -3.41 1.18 19.10
C ARG A 119 -3.85 1.02 20.56
N GLY A 120 -3.91 -0.22 21.05
CA GLY A 120 -4.24 -0.51 22.45
C GLY A 120 -3.20 0.01 23.46
N HIS A 121 -1.95 0.19 23.04
CA HIS A 121 -0.86 0.71 23.88
C HIS A 121 -0.67 2.22 23.68
N SER A 122 -0.56 2.66 22.43
CA SER A 122 -0.38 4.08 22.09
C SER A 122 -0.86 4.35 20.64
N ARG A 123 -1.73 5.33 20.50
CA ARG A 123 -2.18 5.80 19.18
C ARG A 123 -1.03 6.36 18.34
N ILE A 124 -0.09 7.08 18.97
CA ILE A 124 1.07 7.66 18.31
C ILE A 124 1.99 6.56 17.77
N LEU A 125 2.25 5.51 18.57
CA LEU A 125 3.04 4.35 18.12
C LEU A 125 2.34 3.61 16.98
N ALA A 126 1.02 3.41 17.05
CA ALA A 126 0.28 2.75 15.99
C ALA A 126 0.41 3.49 14.65
N TRP A 127 0.27 4.81 14.67
CA TRP A 127 0.46 5.65 13.49
C TRP A 127 1.92 5.57 12.98
N GLY A 128 2.87 5.87 13.84
CA GLY A 128 4.29 5.94 13.48
C GLY A 128 4.81 4.62 12.90
N VAL A 129 4.64 3.52 13.65
CA VAL A 129 5.16 2.21 13.23
C VAL A 129 4.45 1.69 11.98
N SER A 130 3.11 1.80 11.90
CA SER A 130 2.39 1.35 10.71
C SER A 130 2.80 2.11 9.45
N CYS A 131 2.99 3.44 9.54
CA CYS A 131 3.40 4.26 8.39
C CYS A 131 4.86 4.00 7.99
N VAL A 132 5.76 3.88 8.96
CA VAL A 132 7.18 3.62 8.67
C VAL A 132 7.37 2.24 8.05
N LEU A 133 6.73 1.19 8.58
CA LEU A 133 6.81 -0.15 8.00
C LEU A 133 6.20 -0.21 6.60
N PHE A 134 5.08 0.48 6.36
CA PHE A 134 4.49 0.61 5.04
C PHE A 134 5.46 1.29 4.05
N ALA A 135 6.02 2.42 4.42
CA ALA A 135 6.98 3.13 3.58
C ALA A 135 8.25 2.28 3.33
N PHE A 136 8.75 1.61 4.37
CA PHE A 136 9.91 0.74 4.25
C PHE A 136 9.68 -0.43 3.29
N LEU A 137 8.49 -1.04 3.29
CA LEU A 137 8.15 -2.10 2.32
C LEU A 137 8.36 -1.66 0.87
N HIS A 138 8.13 -0.39 0.55
CA HIS A 138 8.25 0.13 -0.81
C HIS A 138 9.68 0.51 -1.21
N VAL A 139 10.58 0.69 -0.25
CA VAL A 139 11.97 1.13 -0.52
C VAL A 139 13.03 0.14 -0.07
N TRP A 140 12.66 -0.99 0.54
CA TRP A 140 13.61 -1.92 1.16
C TRP A 140 14.63 -2.49 0.19
N GLN A 141 14.27 -2.76 -1.07
CA GLN A 141 15.18 -3.27 -2.09
C GLN A 141 16.29 -2.26 -2.41
N LEU A 142 15.95 -0.97 -2.47
CA LEU A 142 16.91 0.12 -2.62
C LEU A 142 17.79 0.26 -1.39
N ALA A 143 17.19 0.22 -0.21
CA ALA A 143 17.89 0.31 1.07
C ALA A 143 18.86 -0.85 1.28
N ALA A 144 18.55 -2.06 0.81
CA ALA A 144 19.41 -3.23 0.86
C ALA A 144 20.65 -3.10 -0.04
N GLY A 145 20.56 -2.36 -1.16
CA GLY A 145 21.69 -2.10 -2.05
C GLY A 145 22.64 -1.02 -1.52
N SER A 146 22.12 0.14 -1.19
CA SER A 146 22.87 1.26 -0.57
C SER A 146 21.92 2.34 -0.06
N TRP A 147 22.20 2.88 1.12
CA TRP A 147 21.51 4.06 1.61
C TRP A 147 22.04 5.31 0.89
N SER A 148 21.14 6.02 0.20
CA SER A 148 21.43 7.28 -0.46
C SER A 148 20.43 8.34 -0.03
N LEU A 149 20.72 9.61 -0.30
CA LEU A 149 19.77 10.69 -0.09
C LEU A 149 18.43 10.40 -0.82
N TRP A 150 18.52 9.81 -2.01
CA TRP A 150 17.36 9.43 -2.80
C TRP A 150 16.50 8.36 -2.11
N THR A 151 17.12 7.36 -1.50
CA THR A 151 16.39 6.34 -0.71
C THR A 151 15.61 6.98 0.45
N VAL A 152 16.22 7.97 1.14
CA VAL A 152 15.53 8.70 2.22
C VAL A 152 14.37 9.54 1.67
N VAL A 153 14.53 10.18 0.52
CA VAL A 153 13.45 10.95 -0.12
C VAL A 153 12.28 10.04 -0.51
N LEU A 154 12.55 8.89 -1.12
CA LEU A 154 11.53 7.92 -1.44
C LEU A 154 10.82 7.40 -0.18
N LEU A 155 11.56 7.11 0.90
CA LEU A 155 10.96 6.73 2.18
C LEU A 155 9.96 7.79 2.66
N VAL A 156 10.35 9.08 2.61
CA VAL A 156 9.47 10.21 2.99
C VAL A 156 8.26 10.30 2.06
N GLN A 157 8.44 10.08 0.75
CA GLN A 157 7.33 10.06 -0.21
C GLN A 157 6.32 8.97 0.11
N TYR A 158 6.75 7.76 0.52
CA TYR A 158 5.85 6.68 0.92
C TYR A 158 5.25 6.84 2.33
N LEU A 159 5.82 7.69 3.19
CA LEU A 159 5.17 8.05 4.46
C LEU A 159 3.85 8.77 4.26
N VAL A 160 3.71 9.59 3.21
CA VAL A 160 2.46 10.33 2.91
C VAL A 160 1.28 9.39 2.63
N PRO A 161 1.36 8.46 1.64
CA PRO A 161 0.35 7.42 1.49
C PRO A 161 0.11 6.65 2.78
N GLY A 162 1.17 6.27 3.48
CA GLY A 162 1.08 5.59 4.77
C GLY A 162 0.21 6.34 5.77
N LEU A 163 0.42 7.65 5.94
CA LEU A 163 -0.34 8.50 6.84
C LEU A 163 -1.81 8.63 6.42
N VAL A 164 -2.08 8.85 5.14
CA VAL A 164 -3.46 9.00 4.65
C VAL A 164 -4.26 7.71 4.82
N LEU A 165 -3.66 6.55 4.52
CA LEU A 165 -4.30 5.25 4.71
C LEU A 165 -4.54 4.94 6.19
N ALA A 166 -3.57 5.26 7.08
CA ALA A 166 -3.73 5.11 8.53
C ALA A 166 -4.82 6.04 9.08
N TRP A 167 -4.88 7.29 8.59
CA TRP A 167 -5.94 8.23 8.93
C TRP A 167 -7.32 7.71 8.52
N THR A 168 -7.44 7.21 7.29
CA THR A 168 -8.70 6.66 6.78
C THR A 168 -9.18 5.49 7.65
N TYR A 169 -8.27 4.56 8.01
CA TYR A 169 -8.57 3.45 8.90
C TYR A 169 -9.02 3.91 10.29
N ASP A 170 -8.24 4.81 10.89
CA ASP A 170 -8.52 5.32 12.24
C ASP A 170 -9.85 6.13 12.29
N ARG A 171 -10.19 6.79 11.18
CA ARG A 171 -11.42 7.58 11.06
C ARG A 171 -12.67 6.72 10.88
N CYS A 172 -12.63 5.73 9.98
CA CYS A 172 -13.83 4.93 9.68
C CYS A 172 -13.95 3.66 10.54
N GLY A 173 -12.88 3.20 11.18
CA GLY A 173 -12.88 1.98 12.02
C GLY A 173 -13.09 0.68 11.25
N SER A 174 -13.01 0.72 9.91
CA SER A 174 -13.13 -0.43 9.02
C SER A 174 -11.94 -0.52 8.08
N LEU A 175 -11.41 -1.72 7.85
CA LEU A 175 -10.35 -1.95 6.86
C LEU A 175 -10.75 -1.62 5.43
N TRP A 176 -12.05 -1.70 5.13
CA TRP A 176 -12.54 -1.44 3.77
C TRP A 176 -12.36 0.02 3.34
N GLY A 177 -12.29 0.97 4.29
CA GLY A 177 -11.98 2.37 3.98
C GLY A 177 -10.61 2.54 3.32
N PRO A 178 -9.50 2.20 4.00
CA PRO A 178 -8.17 2.29 3.41
C PRO A 178 -7.96 1.30 2.25
N ILE A 179 -8.56 0.10 2.26
CA ILE A 179 -8.48 -0.83 1.13
C ILE A 179 -9.07 -0.19 -0.15
N LEU A 180 -10.29 0.33 -0.09
CA LEU A 180 -10.94 0.98 -1.23
C LEU A 180 -10.18 2.23 -1.69
N LEU A 181 -9.69 3.03 -0.76
CA LEU A 181 -8.84 4.18 -1.07
C LEU A 181 -7.57 3.75 -1.81
N HIS A 182 -6.85 2.75 -1.28
CA HIS A 182 -5.60 2.26 -1.85
C HIS A 182 -5.82 1.65 -3.26
N MET A 183 -6.85 0.82 -3.42
CA MET A 183 -7.27 0.29 -4.72
C MET A 183 -7.57 1.40 -5.73
N ALA A 184 -8.32 2.43 -5.32
CA ALA A 184 -8.68 3.54 -6.18
C ALA A 184 -7.45 4.35 -6.61
N VAL A 185 -6.53 4.63 -5.68
CA VAL A 185 -5.29 5.35 -5.99
C VAL A 185 -4.42 4.55 -6.96
N ASN A 186 -4.22 3.26 -6.72
CA ASN A 186 -3.42 2.41 -7.62
C ASN A 186 -4.07 2.30 -9.00
N ALA A 187 -5.39 2.13 -9.08
CA ALA A 187 -6.10 2.10 -10.35
C ALA A 187 -5.95 3.41 -11.14
N LEU A 188 -6.08 4.56 -10.45
CA LEU A 188 -5.89 5.88 -11.07
C LEU A 188 -4.44 6.10 -11.51
N SER A 189 -3.46 5.68 -10.70
CA SER A 189 -2.03 5.79 -11.07
C SER A 189 -1.72 4.96 -12.32
N VAL A 190 -2.23 3.74 -12.42
CA VAL A 190 -2.06 2.90 -13.62
C VAL A 190 -2.75 3.48 -14.85
N TRP A 191 -3.88 4.16 -14.66
CA TRP A 191 -4.63 4.74 -15.79
C TRP A 191 -4.04 6.06 -16.29
N LEU A 192 -3.38 6.82 -15.43
CA LEU A 192 -2.81 8.15 -15.75
C LEU A 192 -1.37 8.07 -16.30
N ASN A 193 -0.66 6.95 -16.10
CA ASN A 193 0.69 6.68 -16.61
C ASN A 193 0.66 5.80 -17.86
#